data_d4209a52b03b92092626ec67c9a3aa08
#
_entry.id   d4209a52b03b92092626ec67c9a3aa08
#
_cell.length_a   1.000
_cell.length_b   1.000
_cell.length_c   1.000
_cell.angle_alpha   90.00
_cell.angle_beta   90.00
_cell.angle_gamma   90.00
#
_symmetry.space_group_name_H-M   'P 1'
#
loop_
_entity.id
_entity.type
_entity.pdbx_description
1 polymer ?
#
loop_
_entity_poly.entity_id
_entity_poly.type
_entity_poly.pdbx_seq_one_letter_code
_entity_poly.pdbx_strand_id
1 'polypeptide(L)'
;VLTGLRDLDVRDEPLEARVGIAPDVALLVRHSTVVGWSLTDPARYLTIGFAAPDADPPSDATRRLLTECLDLVTQPVILDVEDREPTALARLRAVDEAPRNQREDRHRADALLSLIANLVEDYGNR
;
A
#
# COMPACT_ATOMS: atom_id res chain seq x y z
N VAL A 1 0.71 -9.48 0.42
CA VAL A 1 2.11 -9.21 0.78
C VAL A 1 2.61 -7.97 0.03
N LEU A 2 3.13 -7.03 0.78
CA LEU A 2 3.77 -5.84 0.23
C LEU A 2 5.27 -6.05 0.17
N THR A 3 5.87 -5.80 -0.99
CA THR A 3 7.30 -6.03 -1.20
C THR A 3 7.97 -4.75 -1.67
N GLY A 4 9.06 -4.37 -1.01
CA GLY A 4 9.94 -3.30 -1.44
C GLY A 4 11.24 -3.88 -1.98
N LEU A 5 11.66 -3.48 -3.17
CA LEU A 5 12.89 -3.94 -3.79
C LEU A 5 13.84 -2.76 -3.99
N ARG A 6 15.12 -3.03 -3.77
CA ARG A 6 16.17 -2.03 -3.99
C ARG A 6 16.24 -1.58 -5.45
N ASP A 7 15.98 -2.51 -6.36
CA ASP A 7 16.11 -2.32 -7.80
C ASP A 7 15.03 -3.13 -8.52
N LEU A 8 14.43 -2.58 -9.55
CA LEU A 8 13.41 -3.28 -10.35
C LEU A 8 13.97 -4.52 -11.05
N ASP A 9 15.26 -4.55 -11.37
CA ASP A 9 15.90 -5.68 -12.01
C ASP A 9 15.91 -6.94 -11.13
N VAL A 10 15.76 -6.78 -9.83
CA VAL A 10 15.70 -7.89 -8.86
C VAL A 10 14.38 -8.63 -8.90
N ARG A 11 13.30 -7.99 -9.39
CA ARG A 11 11.93 -8.50 -9.30
C ARG A 11 11.75 -9.87 -9.94
N ASP A 12 12.35 -10.09 -11.08
CA ASP A 12 12.18 -11.32 -11.88
C ASP A 12 13.25 -12.39 -11.60
N GLU A 13 14.12 -12.13 -10.65
CA GLU A 13 15.20 -13.04 -10.30
C GLU A 13 14.84 -13.84 -9.05
N PRO A 14 15.24 -15.14 -8.98
CA PRO A 14 14.94 -15.95 -7.80
C PRO A 14 15.67 -15.44 -6.57
N LEU A 15 14.97 -15.45 -5.43
CA LEU A 15 15.57 -15.12 -4.15
C LEU A 15 16.38 -16.30 -3.63
N GLU A 16 17.52 -15.99 -3.02
CA GLU A 16 18.35 -16.98 -2.33
C GLU A 16 17.72 -17.35 -0.98
N ALA A 17 17.21 -16.35 -0.25
CA ALA A 17 16.61 -16.57 1.06
C ALA A 17 15.64 -15.46 1.45
N ARG A 18 14.75 -15.81 2.38
CA ARG A 18 13.92 -14.86 3.12
C ARG A 18 14.32 -14.97 4.59
N VAL A 19 14.69 -13.86 5.22
CA VAL A 19 15.11 -13.84 6.61
C VAL A 19 14.08 -13.08 7.43
N GLY A 20 13.32 -13.77 8.27
CA GLY A 20 12.34 -13.18 9.17
C GLY A 20 13.02 -12.36 10.24
N ILE A 21 12.61 -11.09 10.41
CA ILE A 21 13.13 -10.19 11.44
C ILE A 21 12.06 -9.75 12.43
N ALA A 22 10.79 -9.96 12.10
CA ALA A 22 9.62 -9.70 12.93
C ALA A 22 8.48 -10.59 12.41
N PRO A 23 7.35 -10.75 13.13
CA PRO A 23 6.31 -11.70 12.73
C PRO A 23 5.85 -11.62 11.28
N ASP A 24 5.69 -10.43 10.74
CA ASP A 24 5.18 -10.27 9.38
C ASP A 24 6.18 -9.61 8.43
N VAL A 25 7.42 -9.43 8.88
CA VAL A 25 8.45 -8.72 8.11
C VAL A 25 9.62 -9.65 7.83
N ALA A 26 10.04 -9.72 6.59
CA ALA A 26 11.20 -10.47 6.17
C ALA A 26 12.12 -9.62 5.29
N LEU A 27 13.42 -9.88 5.39
CA LEU A 27 14.40 -9.38 4.44
C LEU A 27 14.52 -10.34 3.28
N LEU A 28 14.63 -9.81 2.09
CA LEU A 28 14.82 -10.59 0.87
C LEU A 28 16.31 -10.56 0.50
N VAL A 29 16.89 -11.75 0.38
CA VAL A 29 18.35 -11.91 0.19
C VAL A 29 18.65 -12.57 -1.15
N ARG A 30 19.65 -12.03 -1.82
CA ARG A 30 20.16 -12.58 -3.06
C ARG A 30 21.66 -12.27 -3.17
N HIS A 31 22.45 -13.25 -3.57
CA HIS A 31 23.92 -13.12 -3.64
C HIS A 31 24.53 -12.59 -2.33
N SER A 32 24.03 -13.11 -1.21
CA SER A 32 24.44 -12.72 0.16
C SER A 32 24.24 -11.22 0.45
N THR A 33 23.36 -10.57 -0.29
CA THR A 33 23.04 -9.14 -0.14
C THR A 33 21.55 -8.97 0.05
N VAL A 34 21.17 -8.04 0.95
CA VAL A 34 19.77 -7.67 1.13
C VAL A 34 19.32 -6.86 -0.10
N VAL A 35 18.34 -7.37 -0.84
CA VAL A 35 17.81 -6.73 -2.04
C VAL A 35 16.43 -6.13 -1.83
N GLY A 36 15.80 -6.39 -0.69
CA GLY A 36 14.49 -5.86 -0.39
C GLY A 36 13.91 -6.37 0.91
N TRP A 37 12.63 -6.12 1.10
CA TRP A 37 11.86 -6.56 2.27
C TRP A 37 10.46 -6.96 1.84
N SER A 38 9.80 -7.76 2.69
CA SER A 38 8.37 -8.08 2.51
C SER A 38 7.61 -7.87 3.81
N LEU A 39 6.38 -7.42 3.69
CA LEU A 39 5.44 -7.24 4.79
C LEU A 39 4.20 -8.06 4.47
N THR A 40 3.90 -9.05 5.31
CA THR A 40 2.72 -9.90 5.18
C THR A 40 1.53 -9.22 5.83
N ASP A 41 0.37 -9.26 5.17
CA ASP A 41 -0.89 -8.64 5.60
C ASP A 41 -0.70 -7.18 6.04
N PRO A 42 -0.28 -6.31 5.12
CA PRO A 42 0.04 -4.91 5.46
C PRO A 42 -1.15 -4.13 6.03
N ALA A 43 -2.39 -4.54 5.73
CA ALA A 43 -3.59 -3.89 6.26
C ALA A 43 -3.64 -3.90 7.79
N ARG A 44 -3.04 -4.91 8.45
CA ARG A 44 -2.98 -4.98 9.92
C ARG A 44 -2.27 -3.79 10.55
N TYR A 45 -1.36 -3.16 9.81
CA TYR A 45 -0.47 -2.12 10.31
C TYR A 45 -0.94 -0.71 9.96
N LEU A 46 -2.15 -0.58 9.41
CA LEU A 46 -2.74 0.72 9.12
C LEU A 46 -3.08 1.46 10.40
N THR A 47 -2.40 2.56 10.64
CA THR A 47 -2.65 3.43 11.79
C THR A 47 -2.49 4.89 11.37
N ILE A 48 -3.03 5.79 12.19
CA ILE A 48 -2.82 7.23 12.01
C ILE A 48 -1.58 7.62 12.80
N GLY A 49 -0.59 8.21 12.13
CA GLY A 49 0.66 8.61 12.75
C GLY A 49 1.46 7.42 13.26
N PHE A 50 1.92 7.49 14.51
CA PHE A 50 2.73 6.46 15.14
C PHE A 50 1.96 5.64 16.17
N ALA A 51 0.63 5.61 16.07
CA ALA A 51 -0.18 4.81 16.98
C ALA A 51 0.10 3.32 16.82
N ALA A 52 -0.11 2.54 17.88
CA ALA A 52 0.05 1.09 17.82
C ALA A 52 -1.03 0.48 16.91
N PRO A 53 -0.69 -0.60 16.17
CA PRO A 53 -1.68 -1.29 15.34
C PRO A 53 -2.82 -1.86 16.19
N ASP A 54 -4.03 -1.89 15.61
CA ASP A 54 -5.17 -2.54 16.21
C ASP A 54 -4.92 -4.05 16.32
N ALA A 55 -5.25 -4.66 17.45
CA ALA A 55 -5.07 -6.08 17.67
C ALA A 55 -6.04 -6.93 16.85
N ASP A 56 -7.20 -6.38 16.48
CA ASP A 56 -8.18 -7.11 15.68
C ASP A 56 -7.72 -7.25 14.23
N PRO A 57 -8.06 -8.36 13.56
CA PRO A 57 -7.70 -8.52 12.16
C PRO A 57 -8.43 -7.51 11.27
N PRO A 58 -7.81 -7.05 10.17
CA PRO A 58 -8.49 -6.16 9.25
C PRO A 58 -9.64 -6.85 8.52
N SER A 59 -10.66 -6.08 8.16
CA SER A 59 -11.75 -6.58 7.34
C SER A 59 -11.29 -6.84 5.90
N ASP A 60 -12.02 -7.68 5.17
CA ASP A 60 -11.74 -7.92 3.76
C ASP A 60 -11.89 -6.64 2.93
N ALA A 61 -12.84 -5.78 3.31
CA ALA A 61 -13.02 -4.49 2.66
C ALA A 61 -11.76 -3.62 2.81
N THR A 62 -11.16 -3.58 3.99
CA THR A 62 -9.92 -2.83 4.25
C THR A 62 -8.77 -3.38 3.42
N ARG A 63 -8.62 -4.70 3.34
CA ARG A 63 -7.55 -5.33 2.55
C ARG A 63 -7.67 -4.99 1.07
N ARG A 64 -8.89 -5.08 0.51
CA ARG A 64 -9.13 -4.72 -0.89
C ARG A 64 -8.84 -3.25 -1.15
N LEU A 65 -9.29 -2.39 -0.26
CA LEU A 65 -9.09 -0.95 -0.41
C LEU A 65 -7.61 -0.56 -0.35
N LEU A 66 -6.86 -1.18 0.56
CA LEU A 66 -5.41 -0.95 0.62
C LEU A 66 -4.73 -1.41 -0.67
N THR A 67 -5.12 -2.56 -1.22
CA THR A 67 -4.58 -3.03 -2.50
C THR A 67 -4.85 -2.03 -3.62
N GLU A 68 -6.05 -1.49 -3.70
CA GLU A 68 -6.40 -0.47 -4.69
C GLU A 68 -5.59 0.82 -4.52
N CYS A 69 -5.37 1.25 -3.27
CA CYS A 69 -4.52 2.41 -2.98
C CYS A 69 -3.09 2.19 -3.45
N LEU A 70 -2.53 1.01 -3.14
CA LEU A 70 -1.15 0.68 -3.53
C LEU A 70 -1.02 0.58 -5.05
N ASP A 71 -2.01 0.06 -5.75
CA ASP A 71 -2.02 0.00 -7.21
C ASP A 71 -1.99 1.40 -7.82
N LEU A 72 -2.68 2.36 -7.20
CA LEU A 72 -2.68 3.75 -7.68
C LEU A 72 -1.31 4.42 -7.57
N VAL A 73 -0.54 4.13 -6.52
CA VAL A 73 0.76 4.74 -6.31
C VAL A 73 1.91 4.00 -6.99
N THR A 74 1.62 2.84 -7.59
CA THR A 74 2.59 2.05 -8.33
C THR A 74 2.68 2.53 -9.77
N GLN A 75 3.89 2.59 -10.32
CA GLN A 75 4.06 2.85 -11.75
C GLN A 75 3.51 1.70 -12.58
N PRO A 76 2.84 1.93 -13.73
CA PRO A 76 2.68 3.23 -14.40
C PRO A 76 1.46 4.04 -13.96
N VAL A 77 0.59 3.53 -13.07
CA VAL A 77 -0.68 4.19 -12.74
C VAL A 77 -0.45 5.59 -12.15
N ILE A 78 0.55 5.75 -11.29
CA ILE A 78 0.86 7.07 -10.71
C ILE A 78 1.26 8.08 -11.79
N LEU A 79 1.93 7.65 -12.82
CA LEU A 79 2.29 8.52 -13.96
C LEU A 79 1.04 8.97 -14.72
N ASP A 80 0.07 8.08 -14.90
CA ASP A 80 -1.21 8.43 -15.53
C ASP A 80 -1.98 9.46 -14.70
N VAL A 81 -1.92 9.37 -13.36
CA VAL A 81 -2.52 10.36 -12.47
C VAL A 81 -1.81 11.71 -12.61
N GLU A 82 -0.48 11.72 -12.65
CA GLU A 82 0.31 12.95 -12.87
C GLU A 82 -0.01 13.60 -14.22
N ASP A 83 -0.21 12.79 -15.25
CA ASP A 83 -0.58 13.28 -16.60
C ASP A 83 -2.08 13.60 -16.69
N ARG A 84 -2.84 13.46 -15.61
CA ARG A 84 -4.26 13.75 -15.52
C ARG A 84 -5.10 12.92 -16.50
N GLU A 85 -4.70 11.67 -16.71
CA GLU A 85 -5.45 10.73 -17.54
C GLU A 85 -6.84 10.49 -16.90
N PRO A 86 -7.97 10.66 -17.65
CA PRO A 86 -9.32 10.65 -17.05
C PRO A 86 -9.66 9.36 -16.31
N THR A 87 -9.27 8.20 -16.81
CA THR A 87 -9.56 6.92 -16.16
C THR A 87 -8.80 6.80 -14.83
N ALA A 88 -7.53 7.22 -14.80
CA ALA A 88 -6.72 7.21 -13.59
C ALA A 88 -7.28 8.18 -12.54
N LEU A 89 -7.70 9.37 -12.94
CA LEU A 89 -8.32 10.33 -12.02
C LEU A 89 -9.66 9.81 -11.49
N ALA A 90 -10.46 9.13 -12.31
CA ALA A 90 -11.70 8.50 -11.87
C ALA A 90 -11.44 7.41 -10.82
N ARG A 91 -10.39 6.59 -11.01
CA ARG A 91 -9.97 5.59 -10.03
C ARG A 91 -9.57 6.23 -8.71
N LEU A 92 -8.80 7.33 -8.77
CA LEU A 92 -8.38 8.06 -7.56
C LEU A 92 -9.59 8.57 -6.78
N ARG A 93 -10.59 9.13 -7.46
CA ARG A 93 -11.81 9.61 -6.82
C ARG A 93 -12.62 8.47 -6.20
N ALA A 94 -12.73 7.34 -6.89
CA ALA A 94 -13.44 6.17 -6.37
C ALA A 94 -12.77 5.62 -5.11
N VAL A 95 -11.45 5.57 -5.09
CA VAL A 95 -10.66 5.14 -3.93
C VAL A 95 -10.79 6.13 -2.77
N ASP A 96 -10.91 7.43 -3.06
CA ASP A 96 -11.15 8.45 -2.02
C ASP A 96 -12.53 8.30 -1.38
N GLU A 97 -13.55 7.93 -2.14
CA GLU A 97 -14.90 7.78 -1.63
C GLU A 97 -15.12 6.49 -0.83
N ALA A 98 -14.50 5.40 -1.24
CA ALA A 98 -14.74 4.08 -0.67
C ALA A 98 -14.53 4.02 0.85
N PRO A 99 -13.42 4.53 1.43
CA PRO A 99 -13.25 4.48 2.89
C PRO A 99 -14.24 5.37 3.64
N ARG A 100 -14.75 6.43 3.02
CA ARG A 100 -15.76 7.29 3.65
C ARG A 100 -17.07 6.54 3.87
N ASN A 101 -17.38 5.59 3.01
CA ASN A 101 -18.60 4.78 3.06
C ASN A 101 -18.41 3.49 3.85
N GLN A 102 -17.18 3.11 4.18
CA GLN A 102 -16.89 1.90 4.90
C GLN A 102 -17.27 2.04 6.38
N ARG A 103 -18.16 1.19 6.87
CA ARG A 103 -18.58 1.18 8.28
C ARG A 103 -17.76 0.22 9.13
N GLU A 104 -17.34 -0.91 8.53
CA GLU A 104 -16.50 -1.88 9.20
C GLU A 104 -15.06 -1.36 9.30
N ASP A 105 -14.39 -1.75 10.39
CA ASP A 105 -12.97 -1.45 10.55
C ASP A 105 -12.68 0.06 10.35
N ARG A 106 -13.51 0.90 10.96
CA ARG A 106 -13.52 2.35 10.73
C ARG A 106 -12.17 2.99 11.02
N HIS A 107 -11.47 2.48 12.01
CA HIS A 107 -10.14 2.99 12.39
C HIS A 107 -9.14 2.90 11.23
N ARG A 108 -9.10 1.73 10.56
CA ARG A 108 -8.22 1.54 9.41
C ARG A 108 -8.72 2.27 8.17
N ALA A 109 -10.04 2.38 8.00
CA ALA A 109 -10.61 3.20 6.93
C ALA A 109 -10.20 4.67 7.08
N ASP A 110 -10.20 5.20 8.29
CA ASP A 110 -9.73 6.57 8.56
C ASP A 110 -8.24 6.74 8.26
N ALA A 111 -7.42 5.73 8.57
CA ALA A 111 -6.01 5.75 8.22
C ALA A 111 -5.80 5.79 6.69
N LEU A 112 -6.57 5.02 5.95
CA LEU A 112 -6.54 5.05 4.48
C LEU A 112 -7.01 6.39 3.93
N LEU A 113 -8.04 6.99 4.51
CA LEU A 113 -8.50 8.33 4.13
C LEU A 113 -7.39 9.36 4.27
N SER A 114 -6.62 9.29 5.35
CA SER A 114 -5.49 10.20 5.57
C SER A 114 -4.44 10.07 4.48
N LEU A 115 -4.13 8.84 4.07
CA LEU A 115 -3.19 8.57 2.98
C LEU A 115 -3.73 9.09 1.64
N ILE A 116 -4.98 8.77 1.34
CA ILE A 116 -5.62 9.14 0.07
C ILE A 116 -5.79 10.65 -0.04
N ALA A 117 -6.09 11.34 1.06
CA ALA A 117 -6.23 12.79 1.06
C ALA A 117 -4.98 13.48 0.52
N ASN A 118 -3.81 12.98 0.87
CA ASN A 118 -2.55 13.50 0.36
C ASN A 118 -2.42 13.29 -1.16
N LEU A 119 -2.84 12.14 -1.66
CA LEU A 119 -2.81 11.85 -3.09
C LEU A 119 -3.78 12.74 -3.87
N VAL A 120 -4.98 12.96 -3.34
CA VAL A 120 -5.97 13.84 -3.97
C VAL A 120 -5.46 15.27 -3.99
N GLU A 121 -4.88 15.74 -2.90
CA GLU A 121 -4.30 17.08 -2.80
C GLU A 121 -3.17 17.27 -3.81
N ASP A 122 -2.28 16.29 -3.92
CA ASP A 122 -1.09 16.40 -4.77
C ASP A 122 -1.41 16.25 -6.27
N TYR A 123 -2.36 15.39 -6.63
CA TYR A 123 -2.60 15.01 -8.03
C TYR A 123 -4.01 15.30 -8.54
N GLY A 124 -5.01 15.19 -7.67
CA GLY A 124 -6.42 15.26 -8.08
C GLY A 124 -6.97 16.65 -8.28
N ASN A 125 -6.34 17.66 -7.71
CA ASN A 125 -6.80 19.06 -7.70
C ASN A 125 -5.93 20.01 -8.55
N ARG A 126 -4.99 19.47 -9.27
CA ARG A 126 -4.13 20.29 -10.14
C ARG A 126 -4.79 20.66 -11.44
#